data_fa4220bf5c6a9a22d4032b597a4caa52
#
_entry.id   fa4220bf5c6a9a22d4032b597a4caa52
#
_cell.length_a   1.000
_cell.length_b   1.000
_cell.length_c   1.000
_cell.angle_alpha   90.00
_cell.angle_beta   90.00
_cell.angle_gamma   90.00
#
_symmetry.space_group_name_H-M   'P 1'
#
loop_
_entity.id
_entity.type
_entity.pdbx_description
1 polymer ?
#
loop_
_entity_poly.entity_id
_entity_poly.type
_entity_poly.pdbx_seq_one_letter_code
_entity_poly.pdbx_strand_id
1 'polypeptide(L)'
;MDDTSFLLDWPRGNVTFAFEDFGGEQTSVQGLDRDVLSMRSALLGMAPEDDAAGKASLTLSVASHAAGVALVRFLYLGNYTIEGPDEIHDPQFLIHAQVLHLADAISCPELAKLAMGQLNYNAELAVSFPASPADLVQTLIFVYTHLPHLPEALSTMLNYCVASFTTHKLSEDADFKRLAGTHDSLLSDLSKVNAERGFGKYPPPSLRTATT
;
A
#
# COMPACT_ATOMS: atom_id res chain seq x y z
N MET A 1 -5.99 3.05 -11.33
CA MET A 1 -5.51 1.64 -11.39
C MET A 1 -6.64 0.62 -11.47
N ASP A 2 -7.80 1.01 -11.95
CA ASP A 2 -9.00 0.14 -11.97
C ASP A 2 -9.13 -0.68 -13.26
N ASP A 3 -8.03 -0.78 -14.02
CA ASP A 3 -8.05 -1.46 -15.30
C ASP A 3 -8.02 -2.99 -15.13
N THR A 4 -9.15 -3.62 -15.39
CA THR A 4 -9.32 -5.08 -15.45
C THR A 4 -9.24 -5.62 -16.89
N SER A 5 -8.83 -4.82 -17.86
CA SER A 5 -8.73 -5.20 -19.29
C SER A 5 -7.82 -6.40 -19.50
N PHE A 6 -6.81 -6.59 -18.67
CA PHE A 6 -5.93 -7.77 -18.71
C PHE A 6 -6.66 -9.10 -18.56
N LEU A 7 -7.86 -9.12 -17.96
CA LEU A 7 -8.67 -10.34 -17.84
C LEU A 7 -9.27 -10.79 -19.17
N LEU A 8 -9.30 -9.92 -20.19
CA LEU A 8 -9.81 -10.28 -21.52
C LEU A 8 -8.94 -11.32 -22.23
N ASP A 9 -7.67 -11.40 -21.87
CA ASP A 9 -6.71 -12.35 -22.44
C ASP A 9 -6.76 -13.74 -21.77
N TRP A 10 -7.58 -13.89 -20.72
CA TRP A 10 -7.67 -15.11 -19.92
C TRP A 10 -9.01 -15.82 -20.12
N PRO A 11 -9.05 -17.16 -19.96
CA PRO A 11 -10.30 -17.92 -19.95
C PRO A 11 -11.25 -17.38 -18.87
N ARG A 12 -12.51 -17.24 -19.21
CA ARG A 12 -13.53 -16.85 -18.22
C ARG A 12 -13.84 -18.03 -17.30
N GLY A 13 -13.69 -17.79 -16.00
CA GLY A 13 -14.05 -18.73 -14.96
C GLY A 13 -15.43 -18.44 -14.33
N ASN A 14 -15.71 -19.15 -13.25
CA ASN A 14 -16.97 -19.05 -12.52
C ASN A 14 -16.86 -18.38 -11.14
N VAL A 15 -15.71 -17.83 -10.82
CA VAL A 15 -15.46 -17.18 -9.52
C VAL A 15 -15.69 -15.68 -9.62
N THR A 16 -16.31 -15.11 -8.57
CA THR A 16 -16.48 -13.68 -8.37
C THR A 16 -15.77 -13.27 -7.08
N PHE A 17 -14.90 -12.28 -7.17
CA PHE A 17 -14.40 -11.58 -5.98
C PHE A 17 -15.27 -10.36 -5.74
N ALA A 18 -15.90 -10.29 -4.57
CA ALA A 18 -16.53 -9.10 -4.05
C ALA A 18 -15.55 -8.42 -3.09
N PHE A 19 -15.34 -7.15 -3.27
CA PHE A 19 -14.51 -6.32 -2.41
C PHE A 19 -15.39 -5.39 -1.60
N GLU A 20 -15.23 -5.40 -0.30
CA GLU A 20 -15.85 -4.43 0.61
C GLU A 20 -14.73 -3.55 1.17
N ASP A 21 -14.74 -2.28 0.82
CA ASP A 21 -13.74 -1.35 1.32
C ASP A 21 -14.03 -0.90 2.75
N PHE A 22 -13.07 -0.22 3.39
CA PHE A 22 -13.23 0.27 4.76
C PHE A 22 -14.32 1.36 4.88
N GLY A 23 -14.80 1.91 3.78
CA GLY A 23 -15.95 2.82 3.72
C GLY A 23 -17.28 2.11 3.58
N GLY A 24 -17.28 0.77 3.39
CA GLY A 24 -18.47 -0.05 3.15
C GLY A 24 -18.94 -0.03 1.69
N GLU A 25 -18.16 0.53 0.78
CA GLU A 25 -18.44 0.44 -0.66
C GLU A 25 -18.14 -0.98 -1.16
N GLN A 26 -19.09 -1.55 -1.90
CA GLN A 26 -18.94 -2.88 -2.47
C GLN A 26 -18.71 -2.80 -3.97
N THR A 27 -17.67 -3.48 -4.41
CA THR A 27 -17.32 -3.65 -5.81
C THR A 27 -17.06 -5.12 -6.11
N SER A 28 -17.02 -5.54 -7.38
CA SER A 28 -16.73 -6.93 -7.71
C SER A 28 -15.99 -7.08 -9.02
N VAL A 29 -15.14 -8.12 -9.08
CA VAL A 29 -14.51 -8.63 -10.30
C VAL A 29 -15.03 -10.02 -10.56
N GLN A 30 -15.63 -10.23 -11.73
CA GLN A 30 -16.31 -11.49 -12.11
C GLN A 30 -15.53 -12.23 -13.20
N GLY A 31 -15.84 -13.51 -13.33
CA GLY A 31 -15.28 -14.33 -14.39
C GLY A 31 -13.85 -14.79 -14.11
N LEU A 32 -13.47 -14.87 -12.83
CA LEU A 32 -12.15 -15.33 -12.42
C LEU A 32 -12.05 -16.85 -12.50
N ASP A 33 -10.88 -17.34 -12.91
CA ASP A 33 -10.59 -18.76 -13.04
C ASP A 33 -10.07 -19.31 -11.69
N ARG A 34 -10.73 -20.36 -11.17
CA ARG A 34 -10.40 -20.98 -9.88
C ARG A 34 -8.99 -21.58 -9.87
N ASP A 35 -8.57 -22.17 -10.97
CA ASP A 35 -7.26 -22.82 -11.03
C ASP A 35 -6.14 -21.77 -10.96
N VAL A 36 -6.31 -20.64 -11.65
CA VAL A 36 -5.37 -19.51 -11.57
C VAL A 36 -5.30 -18.96 -10.15
N LEU A 37 -6.44 -18.78 -9.48
CA LEU A 37 -6.49 -18.29 -8.10
C LEU A 37 -5.77 -19.25 -7.13
N SER A 38 -5.95 -20.55 -7.29
CA SER A 38 -5.37 -21.58 -6.42
C SER A 38 -3.85 -21.72 -6.59
N MET A 39 -3.32 -21.39 -7.76
CA MET A 39 -1.88 -21.52 -8.06
C MET A 39 -1.02 -20.60 -7.18
N ARG A 40 -1.53 -19.43 -6.78
CA ARG A 40 -0.75 -18.42 -6.03
C ARG A 40 -1.22 -18.18 -4.60
N SER A 41 -2.40 -18.66 -4.25
CA SER A 41 -2.92 -18.56 -2.88
C SER A 41 -3.83 -19.74 -2.58
N ALA A 42 -3.39 -20.59 -1.67
CA ALA A 42 -4.19 -21.72 -1.20
C ALA A 42 -5.51 -21.24 -0.56
N LEU A 43 -5.48 -20.10 0.12
CA LEU A 43 -6.66 -19.52 0.80
C LEU A 43 -7.72 -19.08 -0.22
N LEU A 44 -7.31 -18.54 -1.35
CA LEU A 44 -8.21 -18.12 -2.43
C LEU A 44 -8.70 -19.30 -3.27
N GLY A 45 -7.94 -20.39 -3.34
CA GLY A 45 -8.38 -21.65 -3.93
C GLY A 45 -9.43 -22.40 -3.11
N MET A 46 -9.53 -22.08 -1.81
CA MET A 46 -10.59 -22.57 -0.90
C MET A 46 -11.86 -21.70 -0.97
N ALA A 47 -12.06 -20.95 -2.06
CA ALA A 47 -13.31 -20.20 -2.26
C ALA A 47 -14.53 -21.10 -1.96
N PRO A 48 -15.59 -20.55 -1.34
CA PRO A 48 -16.75 -21.32 -0.92
C PRO A 48 -17.31 -22.17 -2.07
N GLU A 49 -17.95 -23.26 -1.68
CA GLU A 49 -18.58 -24.18 -2.62
C GLU A 49 -19.47 -23.41 -3.60
N ASP A 50 -19.49 -23.90 -4.83
CA ASP A 50 -20.31 -23.33 -5.87
C ASP A 50 -21.78 -23.24 -5.41
N ASP A 51 -22.46 -22.15 -5.74
CA ASP A 51 -23.91 -22.09 -5.60
C ASP A 51 -24.60 -23.12 -6.50
N ALA A 52 -25.92 -23.21 -6.41
CA ALA A 52 -26.71 -24.15 -7.24
C ALA A 52 -26.55 -23.93 -8.76
N ALA A 53 -25.93 -22.79 -9.16
CA ALA A 53 -25.62 -22.44 -10.55
C ALA A 53 -24.14 -22.71 -10.91
N GLY A 54 -23.35 -23.30 -10.01
CA GLY A 54 -21.93 -23.57 -10.21
C GLY A 54 -21.07 -22.32 -10.18
N LYS A 55 -21.52 -21.22 -9.50
CA LYS A 55 -20.76 -19.98 -9.32
C LYS A 55 -20.24 -19.90 -7.89
N ALA A 56 -18.98 -19.56 -7.74
CA ALA A 56 -18.37 -19.29 -6.46
C ALA A 56 -18.22 -17.77 -6.24
N SER A 57 -18.46 -17.32 -5.03
CA SER A 57 -18.20 -15.92 -4.64
C SER A 57 -17.37 -15.87 -3.37
N LEU A 58 -16.36 -15.03 -3.39
CA LEU A 58 -15.52 -14.75 -2.23
C LEU A 58 -15.56 -13.24 -1.93
N THR A 59 -15.93 -12.90 -0.70
CA THR A 59 -15.90 -11.51 -0.25
C THR A 59 -14.59 -11.25 0.52
N LEU A 60 -13.87 -10.22 0.12
CA LEU A 60 -12.64 -9.79 0.74
C LEU A 60 -12.81 -8.36 1.26
N SER A 61 -12.42 -8.14 2.52
CA SER A 61 -12.28 -6.78 3.04
C SER A 61 -10.97 -6.18 2.52
N VAL A 62 -11.06 -5.02 1.90
CA VAL A 62 -9.93 -4.34 1.26
C VAL A 62 -9.85 -2.89 1.75
N ALA A 63 -8.66 -2.31 1.73
CA ALA A 63 -8.51 -0.90 2.08
C ALA A 63 -9.04 0.05 0.99
N SER A 64 -9.01 -0.41 -0.27
CA SER A 64 -9.55 0.29 -1.43
C SER A 64 -9.86 -0.69 -2.56
N HIS A 65 -10.75 -0.31 -3.47
CA HIS A 65 -11.00 -1.07 -4.70
C HIS A 65 -9.72 -1.32 -5.51
N ALA A 66 -8.86 -0.30 -5.61
CA ALA A 66 -7.58 -0.42 -6.31
C ALA A 66 -6.68 -1.53 -5.74
N ALA A 67 -6.65 -1.71 -4.41
CA ALA A 67 -5.92 -2.81 -3.78
C ALA A 67 -6.52 -4.18 -4.12
N GLY A 68 -7.85 -4.27 -4.22
CA GLY A 68 -8.54 -5.48 -4.67
C GLY A 68 -8.19 -5.84 -6.12
N VAL A 69 -8.21 -4.86 -7.04
CA VAL A 69 -7.81 -5.06 -8.45
C VAL A 69 -6.33 -5.45 -8.54
N ALA A 70 -5.46 -4.82 -7.74
CA ALA A 70 -4.05 -5.17 -7.68
C ALA A 70 -3.82 -6.63 -7.25
N LEU A 71 -4.60 -7.14 -6.28
CA LEU A 71 -4.58 -8.56 -5.93
C LEU A 71 -4.94 -9.44 -7.13
N VAL A 72 -6.07 -9.17 -7.80
CA VAL A 72 -6.48 -9.97 -8.97
C VAL A 72 -5.39 -9.96 -10.04
N ARG A 73 -4.83 -8.78 -10.32
CA ARG A 73 -3.74 -8.64 -11.29
C ARG A 73 -2.51 -9.47 -10.90
N PHE A 74 -2.12 -9.44 -9.63
CA PHE A 74 -1.02 -10.28 -9.14
C PHE A 74 -1.30 -11.78 -9.32
N LEU A 75 -2.51 -12.23 -9.02
CA LEU A 75 -2.88 -13.65 -9.16
C LEU A 75 -2.74 -14.14 -10.60
N TYR A 76 -3.10 -13.31 -11.58
CA TYR A 76 -3.02 -13.65 -13.00
C TYR A 76 -1.63 -13.43 -13.60
N LEU A 77 -1.00 -12.30 -13.31
CA LEU A 77 0.22 -11.87 -14.00
C LEU A 77 1.51 -12.05 -13.16
N GLY A 78 1.39 -12.31 -11.87
CA GLY A 78 2.53 -12.36 -10.94
C GLY A 78 3.08 -11.00 -10.56
N ASN A 79 2.46 -9.93 -11.06
CA ASN A 79 2.78 -8.54 -10.75
C ASN A 79 1.48 -7.72 -10.73
N TYR A 80 1.43 -6.67 -9.92
CA TYR A 80 0.25 -5.80 -9.84
C TYR A 80 0.51 -4.37 -10.34
N THR A 81 1.75 -4.01 -10.61
CA THR A 81 2.10 -2.68 -11.15
C THR A 81 1.82 -2.62 -12.65
N ILE A 82 1.37 -1.46 -13.13
CA ILE A 82 1.06 -1.19 -14.55
C ILE A 82 2.19 -0.37 -15.19
N GLU A 83 3.39 -0.45 -14.68
CA GLU A 83 4.49 0.35 -15.21
C GLU A 83 4.82 -0.09 -16.64
N GLY A 84 4.55 0.80 -17.58
CA GLY A 84 5.15 0.73 -18.91
C GLY A 84 6.64 1.07 -18.80
N PRO A 85 7.50 0.47 -19.63
CA PRO A 85 8.95 0.65 -19.53
C PRO A 85 9.45 2.10 -19.74
N ASP A 86 8.59 3.01 -20.18
CA ASP A 86 8.95 4.37 -20.57
C ASP A 86 8.21 5.48 -19.80
N GLU A 87 7.37 5.16 -18.82
CA GLU A 87 6.60 6.16 -18.08
C GLU A 87 7.16 6.34 -16.66
N ILE A 88 7.74 7.51 -16.42
CA ILE A 88 8.09 7.93 -15.06
C ILE A 88 6.79 8.40 -14.39
N HIS A 89 6.20 7.52 -13.59
CA HIS A 89 5.05 7.88 -12.76
C HIS A 89 5.50 8.55 -11.47
N ASP A 90 4.66 9.45 -10.96
CA ASP A 90 4.86 10.00 -9.63
C ASP A 90 4.85 8.85 -8.60
N PRO A 91 5.82 8.82 -7.68
CA PRO A 91 5.87 7.79 -6.65
C PRO A 91 4.58 7.74 -5.84
N GLN A 92 4.05 6.54 -5.66
CA GLN A 92 2.84 6.28 -4.89
C GLN A 92 3.16 5.32 -3.75
N PHE A 93 2.78 5.67 -2.54
CA PHE A 93 3.03 4.84 -1.37
C PHE A 93 1.79 4.10 -0.90
N LEU A 94 0.64 4.79 -0.91
CA LEU A 94 -0.58 4.30 -0.29
C LEU A 94 -1.05 2.99 -0.89
N ILE A 95 -1.04 2.87 -2.21
CA ILE A 95 -1.48 1.64 -2.87
C ILE A 95 -0.61 0.44 -2.47
N HIS A 96 0.71 0.63 -2.34
CA HIS A 96 1.62 -0.45 -1.96
C HIS A 96 1.43 -0.86 -0.50
N ALA A 97 1.18 0.10 0.39
CA ALA A 97 0.83 -0.18 1.79
C ALA A 97 -0.52 -0.91 1.91
N GLN A 98 -1.51 -0.54 1.12
CA GLN A 98 -2.82 -1.20 1.07
C GLN A 98 -2.75 -2.63 0.52
N VAL A 99 -1.96 -2.85 -0.54
CA VAL A 99 -1.71 -4.19 -1.08
C VAL A 99 -0.94 -5.05 -0.08
N LEU A 100 0.04 -4.48 0.64
CA LEU A 100 0.77 -5.16 1.70
C LEU A 100 -0.16 -5.63 2.82
N HIS A 101 -1.06 -4.76 3.27
CA HIS A 101 -2.09 -5.10 4.26
C HIS A 101 -3.00 -6.24 3.78
N LEU A 102 -3.47 -6.15 2.54
CA LEU A 102 -4.32 -7.20 1.96
C LEU A 102 -3.57 -8.53 1.85
N ALA A 103 -2.32 -8.50 1.40
CA ALA A 103 -1.46 -9.68 1.29
C ALA A 103 -1.26 -10.39 2.64
N ASP A 104 -1.07 -9.61 3.70
CA ASP A 104 -0.96 -10.13 5.07
C ASP A 104 -2.28 -10.77 5.52
N ALA A 105 -3.41 -10.07 5.33
CA ALA A 105 -4.73 -10.55 5.70
C ALA A 105 -5.12 -11.89 5.03
N ILE A 106 -4.71 -12.08 3.76
CA ILE A 106 -4.96 -13.34 3.01
C ILE A 106 -3.80 -14.33 3.08
N SER A 107 -2.80 -14.07 3.91
CA SER A 107 -1.61 -14.91 4.07
C SER A 107 -0.92 -15.25 2.73
N CYS A 108 -0.70 -14.23 1.89
CA CYS A 108 -0.02 -14.35 0.60
C CYS A 108 1.40 -13.74 0.66
N PRO A 109 2.41 -14.50 1.07
CA PRO A 109 3.76 -13.98 1.33
C PRO A 109 4.46 -13.47 0.06
N GLU A 110 4.15 -14.02 -1.11
CA GLU A 110 4.73 -13.56 -2.37
C GLU A 110 4.23 -12.16 -2.74
N LEU A 111 2.93 -11.91 -2.56
CA LEU A 111 2.35 -10.58 -2.75
C LEU A 111 2.87 -9.60 -1.70
N ALA A 112 2.98 -10.03 -0.45
CA ALA A 112 3.53 -9.19 0.63
C ALA A 112 4.97 -8.77 0.33
N LYS A 113 5.82 -9.70 -0.11
CA LYS A 113 7.19 -9.41 -0.52
C LYS A 113 7.26 -8.43 -1.70
N LEU A 114 6.39 -8.62 -2.70
CA LEU A 114 6.32 -7.73 -3.84
C LEU A 114 5.88 -6.33 -3.43
N ALA A 115 4.82 -6.22 -2.63
CA ALA A 115 4.28 -4.95 -2.16
C ALA A 115 5.31 -4.19 -1.29
N MET A 116 6.02 -4.88 -0.40
CA MET A 116 7.09 -4.28 0.39
C MET A 116 8.25 -3.81 -0.51
N GLY A 117 8.62 -4.61 -1.52
CA GLY A 117 9.62 -4.22 -2.51
C GLY A 117 9.23 -2.96 -3.28
N GLN A 118 7.98 -2.86 -3.70
CA GLN A 118 7.46 -1.67 -4.39
C GLN A 118 7.40 -0.45 -3.48
N LEU A 119 7.00 -0.61 -2.22
CA LEU A 119 7.00 0.47 -1.24
C LEU A 119 8.42 1.03 -1.03
N ASN A 120 9.41 0.15 -0.88
CA ASN A 120 10.82 0.54 -0.75
C ASN A 120 11.33 1.26 -2.01
N TYR A 121 11.06 0.69 -3.19
CA TYR A 121 11.49 1.27 -4.46
C TYR A 121 10.91 2.67 -4.66
N ASN A 122 9.60 2.83 -4.42
CA ASN A 122 8.95 4.13 -4.54
C ASN A 122 9.47 5.14 -3.49
N ALA A 123 9.80 4.67 -2.27
CA ALA A 123 10.39 5.54 -1.25
C ALA A 123 11.78 6.03 -1.64
N GLU A 124 12.62 5.18 -2.21
CA GLU A 124 13.93 5.57 -2.73
C GLU A 124 13.82 6.52 -3.93
N LEU A 125 12.94 6.21 -4.86
CA LEU A 125 12.69 7.03 -6.05
C LEU A 125 12.20 8.42 -5.66
N ALA A 126 11.24 8.50 -4.72
CA ALA A 126 10.62 9.73 -4.27
C ALA A 126 11.60 10.74 -3.68
N VAL A 127 12.70 10.30 -3.08
CA VAL A 127 13.75 11.22 -2.56
C VAL A 127 14.34 12.09 -3.67
N SER A 128 14.35 11.61 -4.91
CA SER A 128 14.89 12.32 -6.08
C SER A 128 13.88 13.27 -6.74
N PHE A 129 12.63 13.26 -6.32
CA PHE A 129 11.59 14.14 -6.85
C PHE A 129 11.64 15.52 -6.20
N PRO A 130 11.12 16.55 -6.86
CA PRO A 130 11.16 17.92 -6.34
C PRO A 130 10.19 18.18 -5.19
N ALA A 131 9.18 17.33 -5.02
CA ALA A 131 8.16 17.42 -3.98
C ALA A 131 7.86 16.05 -3.39
N SER A 132 7.26 16.04 -2.19
CA SER A 132 6.78 14.81 -1.57
C SER A 132 5.60 14.24 -2.35
N PRO A 133 5.45 12.90 -2.43
CA PRO A 133 4.24 12.27 -2.95
C PRO A 133 2.99 12.77 -2.22
N ALA A 134 1.92 13.00 -2.99
CA ALA A 134 0.67 13.56 -2.47
C ALA A 134 -0.01 12.65 -1.43
N ASP A 135 0.28 11.35 -1.48
CA ASP A 135 -0.30 10.34 -0.59
C ASP A 135 0.56 10.04 0.66
N LEU A 136 1.68 10.75 0.87
CA LEU A 136 2.59 10.52 1.99
C LEU A 136 1.89 10.48 3.35
N VAL A 137 1.11 11.53 3.66
CA VAL A 137 0.44 11.66 4.96
C VAL A 137 -0.60 10.57 5.16
N GLN A 138 -1.37 10.26 4.11
CA GLN A 138 -2.36 9.18 4.14
C GLN A 138 -1.69 7.82 4.33
N THR A 139 -0.54 7.61 3.69
CA THR A 139 0.24 6.38 3.85
C THR A 139 0.78 6.24 5.27
N LEU A 140 1.32 7.30 5.87
CA LEU A 140 1.77 7.27 7.26
C LEU A 140 0.63 6.90 8.21
N ILE A 141 -0.53 7.54 8.06
CA ILE A 141 -1.73 7.22 8.86
C ILE A 141 -2.09 5.74 8.67
N PHE A 142 -2.12 5.27 7.42
CA PHE A 142 -2.47 3.89 7.10
C PHE A 142 -1.51 2.89 7.74
N VAL A 143 -0.20 3.12 7.61
CA VAL A 143 0.83 2.24 8.17
C VAL A 143 0.75 2.17 9.69
N TYR A 144 0.60 3.31 10.38
CA TYR A 144 0.44 3.32 11.83
C TYR A 144 -0.83 2.62 12.31
N THR A 145 -1.91 2.72 11.53
CA THR A 145 -3.22 2.20 11.95
C THR A 145 -3.39 0.71 11.61
N HIS A 146 -2.97 0.31 10.42
CA HIS A 146 -3.30 -1.01 9.87
C HIS A 146 -2.10 -1.97 9.77
N LEU A 147 -0.86 -1.45 9.82
CA LEU A 147 0.37 -2.24 9.70
C LEU A 147 1.31 -2.12 10.93
N PRO A 148 0.81 -1.95 12.18
CA PRO A 148 1.67 -1.77 13.35
C PRO A 148 2.55 -3.00 13.65
N HIS A 149 2.15 -4.16 13.15
CA HIS A 149 2.86 -5.43 13.29
C HIS A 149 3.91 -5.66 12.18
N LEU A 150 4.00 -4.78 11.19
CA LEU A 150 4.98 -4.82 10.10
C LEU A 150 5.98 -3.65 10.22
N PRO A 151 6.97 -3.76 11.12
CA PRO A 151 7.90 -2.67 11.40
C PRO A 151 8.73 -2.22 10.20
N GLU A 152 8.90 -3.10 9.19
CA GLU A 152 9.61 -2.76 7.96
C GLU A 152 8.89 -1.69 7.15
N ALA A 153 7.55 -1.76 7.04
CA ALA A 153 6.76 -0.76 6.32
C ALA A 153 6.86 0.61 7.00
N LEU A 154 6.74 0.63 8.34
CA LEU A 154 6.91 1.85 9.11
C LEU A 154 8.34 2.42 8.96
N SER A 155 9.34 1.56 9.09
CA SER A 155 10.75 1.97 8.94
C SER A 155 11.02 2.58 7.57
N THR A 156 10.47 2.01 6.49
CA THR A 156 10.59 2.55 5.12
C THR A 156 10.03 3.96 5.04
N MET A 157 8.82 4.18 5.55
CA MET A 157 8.18 5.49 5.51
C MET A 157 8.90 6.53 6.37
N LEU A 158 9.35 6.16 7.57
CA LEU A 158 10.14 7.04 8.43
C LEU A 158 11.50 7.37 7.83
N ASN A 159 12.15 6.39 7.22
CA ASN A 159 13.41 6.59 6.51
C ASN A 159 13.28 7.57 5.34
N TYR A 160 12.19 7.46 4.57
CA TYR A 160 11.87 8.43 3.53
C TYR A 160 11.68 9.84 4.13
N CYS A 161 10.84 9.97 5.18
CA CYS A 161 10.59 11.25 5.82
C CYS A 161 11.88 11.92 6.32
N VAL A 162 12.79 11.15 6.95
CA VAL A 162 14.08 11.69 7.43
C VAL A 162 14.97 12.10 6.26
N ALA A 163 15.06 11.28 5.19
CA ALA A 163 15.90 11.56 4.03
C ALA A 163 15.43 12.81 3.25
N SER A 164 14.12 13.01 3.12
CA SER A 164 13.51 14.08 2.33
C SER A 164 13.04 15.28 3.17
N PHE A 165 13.25 15.26 4.50
CA PHE A 165 12.67 16.24 5.42
C PHE A 165 12.92 17.69 5.01
N THR A 166 14.15 18.01 4.62
CA THR A 166 14.55 19.36 4.22
C THR A 166 14.24 19.63 2.74
N THR A 167 14.50 18.66 1.86
CA THR A 167 14.33 18.82 0.41
C THR A 167 12.87 18.98 0.03
N HIS A 168 11.98 18.20 0.64
CA HIS A 168 10.54 18.27 0.42
C HIS A 168 9.82 19.21 1.41
N LYS A 169 10.58 19.91 2.26
CA LYS A 169 10.05 20.89 3.22
C LYS A 169 8.91 20.35 4.08
N LEU A 170 9.03 19.10 4.55
CA LEU A 170 7.97 18.44 5.33
C LEU A 170 7.58 19.24 6.58
N SER A 171 8.51 20.04 7.13
CA SER A 171 8.21 20.96 8.23
C SER A 171 7.32 22.15 7.84
N GLU A 172 7.11 22.41 6.55
CA GLU A 172 6.24 23.48 6.05
C GLU A 172 4.89 22.92 5.60
N ASP A 173 4.81 21.62 5.32
CA ASP A 173 3.58 20.94 4.91
C ASP A 173 2.54 20.94 6.03
N ALA A 174 1.32 21.43 5.74
CA ALA A 174 0.27 21.62 6.73
C ALA A 174 -0.32 20.28 7.21
N ASP A 175 -0.43 19.29 6.31
CA ASP A 175 -1.01 17.98 6.63
C ASP A 175 -0.02 17.16 7.42
N PHE A 176 1.26 17.20 7.07
CA PHE A 176 2.33 16.56 7.83
C PHE A 176 2.45 17.15 9.25
N LYS A 177 2.37 18.48 9.40
CA LYS A 177 2.35 19.14 10.71
C LYS A 177 1.17 18.69 11.56
N ARG A 178 -0.02 18.63 10.94
CA ARG A 178 -1.24 18.17 11.63
C ARG A 178 -1.06 16.74 12.12
N LEU A 179 -0.56 15.83 11.25
CA LEU A 179 -0.26 14.46 11.63
C LEU A 179 0.76 14.40 12.79
N ALA A 180 1.86 15.14 12.69
CA ALA A 180 2.89 15.19 13.73
C ALA A 180 2.37 15.74 15.06
N GLY A 181 1.35 16.61 15.03
CA GLY A 181 0.70 17.14 16.23
C GLY A 181 -0.38 16.24 16.83
N THR A 182 -0.90 15.28 16.08
CA THR A 182 -1.99 14.39 16.52
C THR A 182 -1.53 12.97 16.77
N HIS A 183 -0.40 12.56 16.21
CA HIS A 183 0.13 11.20 16.34
C HIS A 183 1.37 11.20 17.24
N ASP A 184 1.20 10.85 18.51
CA ASP A 184 2.21 10.99 19.57
C ASP A 184 3.54 10.28 19.29
N SER A 185 3.51 9.14 18.57
CA SER A 185 4.72 8.37 18.28
C SER A 185 5.54 8.89 17.10
N LEU A 186 4.92 9.60 16.14
CA LEU A 186 5.59 9.97 14.88
C LEU A 186 6.88 10.77 15.12
N LEU A 187 6.83 11.81 15.94
CA LEU A 187 8.00 12.65 16.20
C LEU A 187 9.10 11.88 16.96
N SER A 188 8.71 11.00 17.88
CA SER A 188 9.65 10.14 18.60
C SER A 188 10.34 9.17 17.64
N ASP A 189 9.59 8.55 16.75
CA ASP A 189 10.09 7.56 15.80
C ASP A 189 10.98 8.21 14.74
N LEU A 190 10.60 9.38 14.21
CA LEU A 190 11.47 10.17 13.34
C LEU A 190 12.79 10.55 14.02
N SER A 191 12.74 10.92 15.30
CA SER A 191 13.94 11.26 16.06
C SER A 191 14.87 10.07 16.24
N LYS A 192 14.33 8.87 16.48
CA LYS A 192 15.10 7.61 16.59
C LYS A 192 15.79 7.29 15.25
N VAL A 193 15.03 7.29 14.16
CA VAL A 193 15.58 7.00 12.82
C VAL A 193 16.66 8.01 12.43
N ASN A 194 16.44 9.29 12.72
CA ASN A 194 17.43 10.34 12.47
C ASN A 194 18.74 10.11 13.26
N ALA A 195 18.63 9.70 14.53
CA ALA A 195 19.78 9.39 15.36
C ALA A 195 20.55 8.16 14.86
N GLU A 196 19.84 7.09 14.47
CA GLU A 196 20.42 5.85 13.95
C GLU A 196 21.18 6.07 12.64
N ARG A 197 20.71 6.97 11.78
CA ARG A 197 21.39 7.34 10.53
C ARG A 197 22.60 8.25 10.72
N GLY A 198 22.89 8.67 11.94
CA GLY A 198 24.03 9.54 12.23
C GLY A 198 23.82 11.00 11.80
N PHE A 199 22.62 11.39 11.41
CA PHE A 199 22.27 12.80 11.16
C PHE A 199 22.11 13.62 12.46
N GLY A 200 22.38 13.04 13.61
CA GLY A 200 22.25 13.65 14.95
C GLY A 200 23.10 14.90 15.21
N LYS A 201 23.90 15.34 14.24
CA LYS A 201 24.62 16.64 14.31
C LYS A 201 23.74 17.83 13.87
N TYR A 202 22.60 17.59 13.27
CA TYR A 202 21.62 18.60 12.87
C TYR A 202 20.26 18.20 13.42
N PRO A 203 19.88 18.66 14.64
CA PRO A 203 18.51 18.42 15.12
C PRO A 203 17.54 19.02 14.09
N PRO A 204 16.43 18.33 13.79
CA PRO A 204 15.40 18.90 12.93
C PRO A 204 14.97 20.25 13.53
N PRO A 205 14.73 21.29 12.70
CA PRO A 205 14.27 22.58 13.19
C PRO A 205 13.04 22.32 14.08
N SER A 206 13.12 22.78 15.33
CA SER A 206 12.11 22.53 16.34
C SER A 206 10.74 22.93 15.83
N LEU A 207 9.84 21.98 15.70
CA LEU A 207 8.39 22.21 15.56
C LEU A 207 7.89 22.77 16.91
N ARG A 208 8.42 23.94 17.31
CA ARG A 208 7.89 24.65 18.46
C ARG A 208 6.50 25.14 18.06
N THR A 209 5.51 24.54 18.66
CA THR A 209 4.15 25.06 18.70
C THR A 209 4.23 26.52 19.14
N ALA A 210 3.89 27.43 18.22
CA ALA A 210 3.52 28.77 18.58
C ALA A 210 2.19 28.66 19.34
N THR A 211 2.28 28.52 20.66
CA THR A 211 1.16 28.76 21.55
C THR A 211 0.99 30.28 21.64
N THR A 212 -0.02 30.77 21.00
CA THR A 212 -0.66 32.05 21.32
C THR A 212 -2.15 31.85 21.29
#